data_4c17323f3d8076fa5950fab1498ad962
#
_entry.id   4c17323f3d8076fa5950fab1498ad962
#
_cell.length_a   1.000
_cell.length_b   1.000
_cell.length_c   1.000
_cell.angle_alpha   90.00
_cell.angle_beta   90.00
_cell.angle_gamma   90.00
#
_symmetry.space_group_name_H-M   'P 1'
#
loop_
_entity.id
_entity.type
_entity.pdbx_description
1 polymer ?
#
loop_
_entity_poly.entity_id
_entity_poly.type
_entity_poly.pdbx_seq_one_letter_code
_entity_poly.pdbx_strand_id
1 'polypeptide(L)'
;MDDAYFLKQALSEAQKAFDADEVPIGAVIIMENRIIGRGHNQVETLTDPTAHAEIIALTSAFNFLGAKYLPEATIYVTVEPCAMCCGALYWSKIGKLVYGAADPKHGGLSRVALHPKTEILGNIYANDCIDLMQSFFRKKR
;
A
#
# COMPACT_ATOMS: atom_id res chain seq x y z
N MET A 1 -18.53 -3.82 -3.64
CA MET A 1 -17.55 -2.83 -4.14
C MET A 1 -16.38 -3.61 -4.73
N ASP A 2 -15.73 -3.08 -5.74
CA ASP A 2 -14.73 -3.79 -6.53
C ASP A 2 -13.31 -3.28 -6.27
N ASP A 3 -12.32 -3.89 -6.95
CA ASP A 3 -10.92 -3.51 -6.81
C ASP A 3 -10.69 -2.04 -7.20
N ALA A 4 -11.37 -1.55 -8.23
CA ALA A 4 -11.23 -0.16 -8.66
C ALA A 4 -11.69 0.81 -7.57
N TYR A 5 -12.79 0.51 -6.90
CA TYR A 5 -13.30 1.34 -5.82
C TYR A 5 -12.29 1.42 -4.67
N PHE A 6 -11.76 0.27 -4.24
CA PHE A 6 -10.84 0.26 -3.12
C PHE A 6 -9.47 0.85 -3.47
N LEU A 7 -9.03 0.71 -4.72
CA LEU A 7 -7.80 1.39 -5.12
C LEU A 7 -7.96 2.91 -5.11
N LYS A 8 -9.15 3.43 -5.43
CA LYS A 8 -9.42 4.86 -5.27
C LYS A 8 -9.36 5.30 -3.82
N GLN A 9 -9.74 4.42 -2.88
CA GLN A 9 -9.57 4.71 -1.45
C GLN A 9 -8.09 4.79 -1.08
N ALA A 10 -7.26 3.92 -1.66
CA ALA A 10 -5.80 4.00 -1.48
C ALA A 10 -5.24 5.29 -2.07
N LEU A 11 -5.74 5.73 -3.24
CA LEU A 11 -5.34 7.02 -3.85
C LEU A 11 -5.71 8.19 -2.94
N SER A 12 -6.86 8.14 -2.27
CA SER A 12 -7.26 9.15 -1.30
C SER A 12 -6.23 9.24 -0.15
N GLU A 13 -5.74 8.10 0.33
CA GLU A 13 -4.67 8.09 1.34
C GLU A 13 -3.36 8.65 0.78
N ALA A 14 -3.03 8.33 -0.49
CA ALA A 14 -1.85 8.88 -1.15
C ALA A 14 -1.93 10.40 -1.26
N GLN A 15 -3.12 10.96 -1.51
CA GLN A 15 -3.31 12.40 -1.55
C GLN A 15 -3.03 13.06 -0.20
N LYS A 16 -3.39 12.39 0.90
CA LYS A 16 -3.05 12.88 2.25
C LYS A 16 -1.54 12.98 2.44
N ALA A 17 -0.80 11.97 1.95
CA ALA A 17 0.66 12.01 1.99
C ALA A 17 1.20 13.18 1.15
N PHE A 18 0.68 13.34 -0.07
CA PHE A 18 1.05 14.45 -0.95
C PHE A 18 0.87 15.80 -0.24
N ASP A 19 -0.28 16.00 0.38
CA ASP A 19 -0.62 17.25 1.06
C ASP A 19 0.26 17.50 2.29
N ALA A 20 0.79 16.43 2.89
CA ALA A 20 1.70 16.50 4.03
C ALA A 20 3.18 16.51 3.62
N ASP A 21 3.46 16.70 2.34
CA ASP A 21 4.82 16.75 1.78
C ASP A 21 5.59 15.43 1.95
N GLU A 22 4.85 14.33 1.91
CA GLU A 22 5.37 12.95 1.93
C GLU A 22 5.26 12.35 0.53
N VAL A 23 6.11 11.37 0.23
CA VAL A 23 5.98 10.62 -1.03
C VAL A 23 4.55 10.04 -1.11
N PRO A 24 3.79 10.32 -2.19
CA PRO A 24 2.34 10.07 -2.21
C PRO A 24 2.01 8.60 -2.49
N ILE A 25 2.13 7.80 -1.47
CA ILE A 25 1.74 6.39 -1.49
C ILE A 25 0.70 6.18 -0.41
N GLY A 26 -0.38 5.50 -0.75
CA GLY A 26 -1.46 5.18 0.15
C GLY A 26 -1.85 3.72 0.07
N ALA A 27 -2.39 3.21 1.16
CA ALA A 27 -2.83 1.82 1.25
C ALA A 27 -4.09 1.71 2.09
N VAL A 28 -4.96 0.76 1.71
CA VAL A 28 -6.11 0.36 2.53
C VAL A 28 -6.17 -1.15 2.57
N ILE A 29 -6.65 -1.69 3.69
CA ILE A 29 -6.83 -3.14 3.87
C ILE A 29 -8.31 -3.41 4.08
N ILE A 30 -8.82 -4.38 3.31
CA ILE A 30 -10.24 -4.68 3.22
C ILE A 30 -10.49 -6.12 3.65
N MET A 31 -11.50 -6.32 4.47
CA MET A 31 -12.01 -7.64 4.81
C MET A 31 -13.53 -7.57 4.89
N GLU A 32 -14.21 -8.56 4.29
CA GLU A 32 -15.67 -8.57 4.22
C GLU A 32 -16.25 -7.25 3.70
N ASN A 33 -15.63 -6.74 2.63
CA ASN A 33 -16.05 -5.50 1.95
C ASN A 33 -15.97 -4.25 2.82
N ARG A 34 -15.18 -4.27 3.89
CA ARG A 34 -15.02 -3.16 4.84
C ARG A 34 -13.54 -2.81 5.00
N ILE A 35 -13.26 -1.53 5.15
CA ILE A 35 -11.89 -1.05 5.42
C ILE A 35 -11.57 -1.35 6.88
N ILE A 36 -10.54 -2.15 7.12
CA ILE A 36 -10.07 -2.49 8.47
C ILE A 36 -8.72 -1.84 8.80
N GLY A 37 -8.07 -1.22 7.82
CA GLY A 37 -6.82 -0.48 8.05
C GLY A 37 -6.58 0.51 6.93
N ARG A 38 -6.00 1.67 7.27
CA ARG A 38 -5.62 2.71 6.32
C ARG A 38 -4.22 3.17 6.63
N GLY A 39 -3.47 3.57 5.62
CA GLY A 39 -2.15 4.15 5.81
C GLY A 39 -1.74 5.02 4.64
N HIS A 40 -0.94 6.02 4.93
CA HIS A 40 -0.23 6.79 3.92
C HIS A 40 1.20 6.99 4.41
N ASN A 41 2.11 7.25 3.48
CA ASN A 41 3.52 7.40 3.82
C ASN A 41 3.71 8.55 4.81
N GLN A 42 4.44 8.30 5.91
CA GLN A 42 4.70 9.27 6.97
C GLN A 42 6.16 9.24 7.43
N VAL A 43 7.06 8.90 6.53
CA VAL A 43 8.50 8.79 6.84
C VAL A 43 9.04 10.09 7.45
N GLU A 44 8.74 11.22 6.84
CA GLU A 44 9.21 12.52 7.32
C GLU A 44 8.45 12.96 8.58
N THR A 45 7.13 12.79 8.57
CA THR A 45 6.26 13.20 9.70
C THR A 45 6.65 12.49 10.98
N LEU A 46 6.95 11.20 10.92
CA LEU A 46 7.28 10.38 12.09
C LEU A 46 8.79 10.24 12.32
N THR A 47 9.60 10.79 11.42
CA THR A 47 11.06 10.59 11.45
C THR A 47 11.39 9.09 11.56
N ASP A 48 10.76 8.30 10.69
CA ASP A 48 10.82 6.84 10.71
C ASP A 48 10.92 6.31 9.29
N PRO A 49 12.06 5.75 8.87
CA PRO A 49 12.23 5.26 7.49
C PRO A 49 11.35 4.06 7.17
N THR A 50 10.76 3.42 8.16
CA THR A 50 9.86 2.28 7.93
C THR A 50 8.38 2.67 7.90
N ALA A 51 8.06 3.95 8.09
CA ALA A 51 6.68 4.44 8.15
C ALA A 51 6.06 4.55 6.76
N HIS A 52 6.11 3.45 6.01
CA HIS A 52 5.47 3.33 4.70
C HIS A 52 3.97 3.09 4.85
N ALA A 53 3.22 3.47 3.83
CA ALA A 53 1.76 3.32 3.82
C ALA A 53 1.32 1.89 4.20
N GLU A 54 2.00 0.89 3.63
CA GLU A 54 1.65 -0.51 3.84
C GLU A 54 1.88 -0.94 5.30
N ILE A 55 3.00 -0.51 5.89
CA ILE A 55 3.32 -0.84 7.29
C ILE A 55 2.27 -0.24 8.22
N ILE A 56 1.90 1.03 7.98
CA ILE A 56 0.90 1.71 8.80
C ILE A 56 -0.46 1.04 8.67
N ALA A 57 -0.86 0.70 7.43
CA ALA A 57 -2.14 0.03 7.19
C ALA A 57 -2.17 -1.36 7.85
N LEU A 58 -1.08 -2.13 7.74
CA LEU A 58 -0.98 -3.45 8.36
C LEU A 58 -1.11 -3.37 9.87
N THR A 59 -0.35 -2.47 10.50
CA THR A 59 -0.41 -2.28 11.96
C THR A 59 -1.82 -1.94 12.40
N SER A 60 -2.49 -1.05 11.68
CA SER A 60 -3.88 -0.68 11.96
C SER A 60 -4.82 -1.89 11.86
N ALA A 61 -4.67 -2.69 10.81
CA ALA A 61 -5.52 -3.87 10.60
C ALA A 61 -5.29 -4.94 11.68
N PHE A 62 -4.03 -5.20 12.05
CA PHE A 62 -3.71 -6.14 13.13
C PHE A 62 -4.36 -5.72 14.44
N ASN A 63 -4.27 -4.44 14.78
CA ASN A 63 -4.86 -3.92 16.01
C ASN A 63 -6.39 -3.97 15.98
N PHE A 64 -6.99 -3.66 14.84
CA PHE A 64 -8.45 -3.71 14.70
C PHE A 64 -8.98 -5.12 14.91
N LEU A 65 -8.33 -6.12 14.31
CA LEU A 65 -8.77 -7.51 14.40
C LEU A 65 -8.28 -8.23 15.65
N GLY A 66 -7.27 -7.71 16.31
CA GLY A 66 -6.59 -8.46 17.38
C GLY A 66 -5.93 -9.72 16.85
N ALA A 67 -5.41 -9.68 15.61
CA ALA A 67 -4.85 -10.84 14.93
C ALA A 67 -3.59 -10.43 14.16
N LYS A 68 -2.64 -11.36 14.04
CA LYS A 68 -1.37 -11.09 13.33
C LYS A 68 -1.33 -11.64 11.91
N TYR A 69 -2.35 -12.39 11.49
CA TYR A 69 -2.44 -12.94 10.15
C TYR A 69 -3.72 -12.46 9.48
N LEU A 70 -3.63 -12.20 8.16
CA LEU A 70 -4.71 -11.59 7.39
C LEU A 70 -5.06 -12.43 6.14
N PRO A 71 -5.29 -13.75 6.26
CA PRO A 71 -5.48 -14.59 5.08
C PRO A 71 -6.77 -14.27 4.30
N GLU A 72 -7.73 -13.62 4.92
CA GLU A 72 -9.01 -13.28 4.28
C GLU A 72 -9.10 -11.81 3.87
N ALA A 73 -8.01 -11.06 4.01
CA ALA A 73 -7.98 -9.65 3.70
C ALA A 73 -7.27 -9.39 2.37
N THR A 74 -7.58 -8.22 1.79
CA THR A 74 -6.92 -7.69 0.60
C THR A 74 -6.29 -6.35 0.94
N ILE A 75 -5.05 -6.14 0.56
CA ILE A 75 -4.42 -4.81 0.63
C ILE A 75 -4.42 -4.17 -0.76
N TYR A 76 -4.82 -2.91 -0.80
CA TYR A 76 -4.76 -2.06 -1.99
C TYR A 76 -3.72 -0.99 -1.74
N VAL A 77 -2.73 -0.88 -2.62
CA VAL A 77 -1.66 0.11 -2.50
C VAL A 77 -1.42 0.78 -3.84
N THR A 78 -1.14 2.08 -3.83
CA THR A 78 -1.07 2.86 -5.07
C THR A 78 0.17 2.55 -5.91
N VAL A 79 1.26 2.09 -5.27
CA VAL A 79 2.51 1.76 -5.96
C VAL A 79 2.97 0.39 -5.46
N GLU A 80 3.59 -0.38 -6.33
CA GLU A 80 4.14 -1.70 -5.99
C GLU A 80 4.96 -1.61 -4.69
N PRO A 81 4.71 -2.49 -3.70
CA PRO A 81 5.44 -2.46 -2.43
C PRO A 81 6.94 -2.69 -2.60
N CYS A 82 7.74 -1.98 -1.81
CA CYS A 82 9.19 -2.20 -1.75
C CYS A 82 9.51 -3.53 -1.04
N ALA A 83 10.80 -3.91 -1.03
CA ALA A 83 11.23 -5.17 -0.44
C ALA A 83 10.84 -5.29 1.04
N MET A 84 10.98 -4.21 1.81
CA MET A 84 10.59 -4.20 3.23
C MET A 84 9.10 -4.50 3.40
N CYS A 85 8.27 -3.82 2.62
CA CYS A 85 6.82 -4.01 2.70
C CYS A 85 6.39 -5.38 2.18
N CYS A 86 7.05 -5.90 1.14
CA CYS A 86 6.81 -7.26 0.69
C CYS A 86 7.11 -8.28 1.79
N GLY A 87 8.18 -8.07 2.56
CA GLY A 87 8.49 -8.91 3.72
C GLY A 87 7.39 -8.86 4.77
N ALA A 88 6.89 -7.66 5.06
CA ALA A 88 5.78 -7.49 6.00
C ALA A 88 4.51 -8.20 5.50
N LEU A 89 4.21 -8.07 4.22
CA LEU A 89 3.06 -8.76 3.61
C LEU A 89 3.22 -10.27 3.67
N TYR A 90 4.43 -10.78 3.41
CA TYR A 90 4.72 -12.21 3.54
C TYR A 90 4.36 -12.71 4.95
N TRP A 91 4.85 -12.03 5.98
CA TRP A 91 4.62 -12.45 7.36
C TRP A 91 3.16 -12.29 7.80
N SER A 92 2.44 -11.34 7.22
CA SER A 92 1.02 -11.15 7.50
C SER A 92 0.14 -12.22 6.89
N LYS A 93 0.66 -12.98 5.92
CA LYS A 93 -0.11 -13.98 5.15
C LYS A 93 -1.33 -13.37 4.47
N ILE A 94 -1.22 -12.11 4.02
CA ILE A 94 -2.33 -11.41 3.37
C ILE A 94 -2.89 -12.24 2.23
N GLY A 95 -4.22 -12.24 2.06
CA GLY A 95 -4.88 -13.07 1.05
C GLY A 95 -4.68 -12.55 -0.37
N LYS A 96 -4.63 -11.22 -0.55
CA LYS A 96 -4.50 -10.62 -1.88
C LYS A 96 -3.81 -9.27 -1.80
N LEU A 97 -2.94 -9.01 -2.77
CA LEU A 97 -2.33 -7.71 -2.99
C LEU A 97 -2.82 -7.16 -4.32
N VAL A 98 -3.39 -5.96 -4.30
CA VAL A 98 -3.74 -5.20 -5.50
C VAL A 98 -2.95 -3.91 -5.47
N TYR A 99 -2.17 -3.64 -6.53
CA TYR A 99 -1.41 -2.39 -6.60
C TYR A 99 -1.70 -1.64 -7.90
N GLY A 100 -1.44 -0.33 -7.85
CA GLY A 100 -1.64 0.54 -9.00
C GLY A 100 -0.46 0.48 -9.95
N ALA A 101 0.56 1.29 -9.69
CA ALA A 101 1.71 1.42 -10.56
C ALA A 101 2.81 0.44 -10.18
N ALA A 102 3.39 -0.24 -11.17
CA ALA A 102 4.62 -1.00 -10.97
C ALA A 102 5.77 -0.03 -10.69
N ASP A 103 6.76 -0.47 -9.91
CA ASP A 103 7.96 0.30 -9.63
C ASP A 103 9.18 -0.53 -10.06
N PRO A 104 9.63 -0.38 -11.31
CA PRO A 104 10.75 -1.18 -11.83
C PRO A 104 12.05 -0.98 -11.07
N LYS A 105 12.23 0.18 -10.44
CA LYS A 105 13.46 0.53 -9.77
C LYS A 105 13.50 0.07 -8.31
N HIS A 106 12.40 0.28 -7.58
CA HIS A 106 12.36 0.04 -6.13
C HIS A 106 11.36 -1.03 -5.71
N GLY A 107 10.57 -1.57 -6.64
CA GLY A 107 9.57 -2.59 -6.32
C GLY A 107 10.21 -3.85 -5.76
N GLY A 108 9.52 -4.48 -4.83
CA GLY A 108 10.01 -5.63 -4.10
C GLY A 108 9.50 -6.98 -4.60
N LEU A 109 8.50 -7.00 -5.49
CA LEU A 109 7.89 -8.25 -5.92
C LEU A 109 8.85 -9.18 -6.68
N SER A 110 9.87 -8.61 -7.34
CA SER A 110 10.92 -9.39 -8.01
C SER A 110 12.01 -9.85 -7.06
N ARG A 111 12.02 -9.39 -5.82
CA ARG A 111 13.11 -9.63 -4.85
C ARG A 111 12.67 -10.45 -3.65
N VAL A 112 11.42 -10.29 -3.22
CA VAL A 112 10.89 -10.92 -2.01
C VAL A 112 9.58 -11.61 -2.39
N ALA A 113 9.55 -12.92 -2.21
CA ALA A 113 8.33 -13.70 -2.48
C ALA A 113 7.29 -13.42 -1.40
N LEU A 114 6.04 -13.26 -1.81
CA LEU A 114 4.93 -13.23 -0.88
C LEU A 114 4.53 -14.66 -0.49
N HIS A 115 3.62 -14.77 0.46
CA HIS A 115 3.08 -16.08 0.85
C HIS A 115 2.51 -16.78 -0.39
N PRO A 116 2.73 -18.12 -0.54
CA PRO A 116 2.29 -18.83 -1.76
C PRO A 116 0.80 -18.72 -2.07
N LYS A 117 -0.04 -18.46 -1.07
CA LYS A 117 -1.49 -18.31 -1.25
C LYS A 117 -1.93 -16.88 -1.52
N THR A 118 -1.02 -15.92 -1.48
CA THR A 118 -1.37 -14.53 -1.75
C THR A 118 -1.56 -14.33 -3.25
N GLU A 119 -2.75 -13.89 -3.65
CA GLU A 119 -3.01 -13.47 -5.02
C GLU A 119 -2.40 -12.10 -5.26
N ILE A 120 -1.89 -11.84 -6.47
CA ILE A 120 -1.28 -10.56 -6.83
C ILE A 120 -1.93 -10.05 -8.11
N LEU A 121 -2.43 -8.81 -8.06
CA LEU A 121 -3.01 -8.13 -9.22
C LEU A 121 -2.45 -6.71 -9.26
N GLY A 122 -1.89 -6.32 -10.39
CA GLY A 122 -1.33 -4.99 -10.57
C GLY A 122 -1.98 -4.22 -11.71
N ASN A 123 -1.48 -3.01 -11.93
CA ASN A 123 -1.88 -2.15 -13.03
C ASN A 123 -3.33 -1.66 -12.93
N ILE A 124 -3.80 -1.41 -11.71
CA ILE A 124 -5.13 -0.85 -11.46
C ILE A 124 -4.99 0.65 -11.22
N TYR A 125 -5.57 1.47 -12.10
CA TYR A 125 -5.38 2.93 -12.10
C TYR A 125 -3.90 3.34 -12.09
N ALA A 126 -3.06 2.59 -12.83
CA ALA A 126 -1.62 2.82 -12.83
C ALA A 126 -1.26 4.24 -13.23
N ASN A 127 -1.95 4.80 -14.25
CA ASN A 127 -1.64 6.16 -14.72
C ASN A 127 -1.93 7.21 -13.65
N ASP A 128 -3.04 7.08 -12.92
CA ASP A 128 -3.38 8.02 -11.85
C ASP A 128 -2.32 7.97 -10.74
N CYS A 129 -1.86 6.78 -10.40
CA CYS A 129 -0.82 6.60 -9.39
C CYS A 129 0.52 7.18 -9.84
N ILE A 130 0.89 6.94 -11.10
CA ILE A 130 2.11 7.50 -11.70
C ILE A 130 2.06 9.02 -11.72
N ASP A 131 0.92 9.58 -12.15
CA ASP A 131 0.75 11.03 -12.26
C ASP A 131 0.93 11.70 -10.89
N LEU A 132 0.37 11.13 -9.84
CA LEU A 132 0.51 11.67 -8.49
C LEU A 132 1.97 11.64 -8.02
N MET A 133 2.67 10.54 -8.27
CA MET A 133 4.09 10.40 -7.95
C MET A 133 4.93 11.43 -8.71
N GLN A 134 4.71 11.55 -10.02
CA GLN A 134 5.46 12.49 -10.85
C GLN A 134 5.19 13.94 -10.45
N SER A 135 3.95 14.28 -10.11
CA SER A 135 3.58 15.61 -9.65
C SER A 135 4.33 15.98 -8.37
N PHE A 136 4.46 15.02 -7.45
CA PHE A 136 5.20 15.24 -6.20
C PHE A 136 6.66 15.54 -6.48
N PHE A 137 7.33 14.70 -7.29
CA PHE A 137 8.76 14.90 -7.55
C PHE A 137 9.04 16.13 -8.40
N ARG A 138 8.12 16.53 -9.28
CA ARG A 138 8.25 17.78 -10.04
C ARG A 138 8.25 19.00 -9.12
N LYS A 139 7.38 19.03 -8.12
CA LYS A 139 7.32 20.18 -7.21
C LYS A 139 8.51 20.25 -6.27
N LYS A 140 9.31 19.17 -6.16
CA LYS A 140 10.52 19.12 -5.34
C LYS A 140 11.76 19.62 -6.07
N ARG A 141 11.67 19.86 -7.38
CA ARG A 141 12.80 20.34 -8.19
C ARG A 141 12.96 21.84 -8.11
#